data_343b66f800cbf856e8fe35b06e9c1015
#
_entry.id   343b66f800cbf856e8fe35b06e9c1015
#
_cell.length_a   1.000
_cell.length_b   1.000
_cell.length_c   1.000
_cell.angle_alpha   90.00
_cell.angle_beta   90.00
_cell.angle_gamma   90.00
#
_symmetry.space_group_name_H-M   'P 1'
#
loop_
_entity.id
_entity.type
_entity.pdbx_description
1 polymer ?
#
loop_
_entity_poly.entity_id
_entity_poly.type
_entity_poly.pdbx_seq_one_letter_code
_entity_poly.pdbx_strand_id
1 'polypeptide(L)'
;MTNHTEADSTNVRVIAVDERTDVAIEHLRLSDGRTLEYSDTGSNYQDTIIAHHETPGAGAPMDYELANAAELGICLIYPTRPGYASSSRHPGRSVASVANDIKELLDHLEITRCASYGTSGGGPHALACGALLPDRVVAVASISGVGAYGQDDLDFLEGMGEDNLDEFGLALQLK
;
A
#
# COMPACT_ATOMS: atom_id res chain seq x y z
N MET A 1 8.15 34.84 -33.66
CA MET A 1 8.71 34.36 -32.39
C MET A 1 7.65 33.42 -31.82
N THR A 2 7.77 32.15 -32.09
CA THR A 2 6.83 31.10 -31.68
C THR A 2 7.40 30.42 -30.46
N ASN A 3 6.74 30.66 -29.31
CA ASN A 3 7.05 29.92 -28.07
C ASN A 3 6.48 28.50 -28.18
N HIS A 4 7.36 27.53 -28.33
CA HIS A 4 7.04 26.12 -28.07
C HIS A 4 7.10 25.92 -26.56
N THR A 5 5.94 25.70 -25.98
CA THR A 5 5.83 25.08 -24.63
C THR A 5 6.18 23.61 -24.80
N GLU A 6 7.34 23.20 -24.30
CA GLU A 6 7.69 21.80 -24.13
C GLU A 6 6.74 21.19 -23.08
N ALA A 7 5.93 20.23 -23.51
CA ALA A 7 5.16 19.40 -22.60
C ALA A 7 6.15 18.49 -21.85
N ASP A 8 6.10 18.55 -20.54
CA ASP A 8 6.88 17.71 -19.63
C ASP A 8 6.47 16.23 -19.80
N SER A 9 7.33 15.46 -20.46
CA SER A 9 7.12 14.06 -20.83
C SER A 9 7.78 13.08 -19.85
N THR A 10 7.64 13.31 -18.54
CA THR A 10 8.35 12.50 -17.53
C THR A 10 7.49 11.43 -16.82
N ASN A 11 6.29 11.16 -17.26
CA ASN A 11 5.53 9.98 -16.80
C ASN A 11 5.62 8.86 -17.84
N VAL A 12 6.76 8.17 -17.85
CA VAL A 12 6.87 6.91 -18.62
C VAL A 12 6.14 5.83 -17.83
N ARG A 13 4.94 5.50 -18.29
CA ARG A 13 4.16 4.36 -17.80
C ARG A 13 4.82 3.09 -18.34
N VAL A 14 5.63 2.42 -17.53
CA VAL A 14 6.11 1.07 -17.84
C VAL A 14 5.06 0.10 -17.33
N ILE A 15 4.28 -0.47 -18.22
CA ILE A 15 3.31 -1.50 -17.89
C ILE A 15 4.04 -2.84 -17.95
N ALA A 16 4.32 -3.42 -16.79
CA ALA A 16 4.57 -4.84 -16.65
C ALA A 16 3.26 -5.53 -16.27
N VAL A 17 2.97 -6.68 -16.84
CA VAL A 17 1.81 -7.50 -16.45
C VAL A 17 2.31 -8.57 -15.49
N ASP A 18 1.68 -8.72 -14.33
CA ASP A 18 1.92 -9.90 -13.47
C ASP A 18 1.32 -11.11 -14.19
N GLU A 19 2.17 -12.01 -14.68
CA GLU A 19 1.77 -13.21 -15.43
C GLU A 19 0.82 -14.14 -14.63
N ARG A 20 0.69 -13.92 -13.32
CA ARG A 20 -0.18 -14.70 -12.44
C ARG A 20 -1.61 -14.17 -12.38
N THR A 21 -1.81 -12.87 -12.57
CA THR A 21 -3.10 -12.21 -12.30
C THR A 21 -3.63 -11.39 -13.46
N ASP A 22 -2.88 -11.23 -14.55
CA ASP A 22 -3.19 -10.33 -15.69
C ASP A 22 -3.43 -8.86 -15.27
N VAL A 23 -3.04 -8.47 -14.04
CA VAL A 23 -3.17 -7.10 -13.54
C VAL A 23 -1.94 -6.28 -13.87
N ALA A 24 -2.15 -5.07 -14.38
CA ALA A 24 -1.07 -4.17 -14.74
C ALA A 24 -0.29 -3.73 -13.49
N ILE A 25 1.05 -3.85 -13.55
CA ILE A 25 1.97 -3.27 -12.57
C ILE A 25 2.42 -1.92 -13.11
N GLU A 26 2.21 -0.89 -12.32
CA GLU A 26 2.51 0.49 -12.68
C GLU A 26 3.51 1.12 -11.72
N HIS A 27 4.11 2.22 -12.13
CA HIS A 27 5.11 2.93 -11.34
C HIS A 27 4.79 4.42 -11.30
N LEU A 28 4.67 4.96 -10.08
CA LEU A 28 4.53 6.40 -9.84
C LEU A 28 5.87 6.97 -9.38
N ARG A 29 6.30 8.06 -9.99
CA ARG A 29 7.41 8.88 -9.47
C ARG A 29 6.87 9.81 -8.40
N LEU A 30 7.27 9.59 -7.15
CA LEU A 30 6.90 10.43 -6.01
C LEU A 30 7.64 11.77 -6.03
N SER A 31 7.09 12.76 -5.35
CA SER A 31 7.64 14.12 -5.27
C SER A 31 9.05 14.20 -4.65
N ASP A 32 9.39 13.22 -3.78
CA ASP A 32 10.73 13.12 -3.18
C ASP A 32 11.74 12.35 -4.05
N GLY A 33 11.34 11.96 -5.25
CA GLY A 33 12.18 11.28 -6.21
C GLY A 33 12.21 9.76 -6.05
N ARG A 34 11.49 9.15 -5.11
CA ARG A 34 11.31 7.70 -5.03
C ARG A 34 10.34 7.21 -6.12
N THR A 35 10.40 5.92 -6.40
CA THR A 35 9.42 5.22 -7.23
C THR A 35 8.52 4.39 -6.33
N LEU A 36 7.22 4.51 -6.52
CA LEU A 36 6.20 3.65 -5.92
C LEU A 36 5.66 2.71 -7.00
N GLU A 37 5.85 1.41 -6.81
CA GLU A 37 5.18 0.38 -7.60
C GLU A 37 3.78 0.16 -7.04
N TYR A 38 2.81 -0.04 -7.91
CA TYR A 38 1.44 -0.40 -7.52
C TYR A 38 0.77 -1.22 -8.63
N SER A 39 -0.23 -2.01 -8.26
CA SER A 39 -1.15 -2.60 -9.21
C SER A 39 -2.55 -2.01 -9.08
N ASP A 40 -3.25 -1.95 -10.20
CA ASP A 40 -4.57 -1.33 -10.35
C ASP A 40 -5.48 -2.26 -11.14
N THR A 41 -6.61 -2.64 -10.54
CA THR A 41 -7.60 -3.53 -11.20
C THR A 41 -8.51 -2.78 -12.17
N GLY A 42 -8.36 -1.47 -12.28
CA GLY A 42 -9.06 -0.62 -13.25
C GLY A 42 -9.87 0.51 -12.62
N SER A 43 -9.91 1.64 -13.32
CA SER A 43 -10.49 2.91 -12.86
C SER A 43 -11.98 3.08 -13.16
N ASN A 44 -12.66 2.04 -13.69
CA ASN A 44 -14.07 2.13 -14.11
C ASN A 44 -15.09 1.85 -12.99
N TYR A 45 -14.61 1.57 -11.77
CA TYR A 45 -15.45 1.27 -10.63
C TYR A 45 -15.72 2.52 -9.79
N GLN A 46 -16.91 2.60 -9.19
CA GLN A 46 -17.31 3.73 -8.36
C GLN A 46 -16.64 3.73 -6.99
N ASP A 47 -16.35 2.54 -6.46
CA ASP A 47 -15.78 2.36 -5.14
C ASP A 47 -14.33 1.88 -5.27
N THR A 48 -13.43 2.55 -4.56
CA THR A 48 -12.00 2.23 -4.55
C THR A 48 -11.55 1.79 -3.17
N ILE A 49 -10.73 0.75 -3.13
CA ILE A 49 -10.09 0.26 -1.92
C ILE A 49 -8.57 0.23 -2.13
N ILE A 50 -7.83 0.86 -1.21
CA ILE A 50 -6.38 0.71 -1.09
C ILE A 50 -6.09 -0.49 -0.22
N ALA A 51 -5.38 -1.48 -0.77
CA ALA A 51 -5.05 -2.73 -0.13
C ALA A 51 -3.56 -2.78 0.25
N HIS A 52 -3.25 -2.84 1.55
CA HIS A 52 -1.88 -2.91 2.03
C HIS A 52 -1.47 -4.37 2.23
N HIS A 53 -0.44 -4.78 1.48
CA HIS A 53 0.07 -6.15 1.50
C HIS A 53 0.64 -6.56 2.87
N GLU A 54 0.66 -7.87 3.15
CA GLU A 54 1.27 -8.47 4.33
C GLU A 54 2.81 -8.35 4.34
N THR A 55 3.45 -8.91 5.34
CA THR A 55 4.90 -9.00 5.46
C THR A 55 5.31 -10.45 5.73
N PRO A 56 6.12 -11.06 4.84
CA PRO A 56 6.60 -10.52 3.56
C PRO A 56 5.51 -10.48 2.49
N GLY A 57 5.60 -9.55 1.53
CA GLY A 57 4.64 -9.44 0.46
C GLY A 57 4.96 -8.31 -0.52
N ALA A 58 4.18 -8.23 -1.59
CA ALA A 58 4.21 -7.15 -2.57
C ALA A 58 2.79 -6.76 -2.97
N GLY A 59 2.64 -5.65 -3.64
CA GLY A 59 1.34 -5.10 -4.02
C GLY A 59 0.70 -5.81 -5.21
N ALA A 60 0.35 -7.09 -5.04
CA ALA A 60 -0.38 -7.87 -6.06
C ALA A 60 -1.59 -8.55 -5.42
N PRO A 61 -2.79 -8.43 -6.05
CA PRO A 61 -4.00 -9.09 -5.57
C PRO A 61 -3.91 -10.60 -5.76
N MET A 62 -4.66 -11.34 -4.95
CA MET A 62 -4.92 -12.77 -5.15
C MET A 62 -6.09 -12.96 -6.11
N ASP A 63 -6.17 -14.11 -6.80
CA ASP A 63 -7.24 -14.41 -7.76
C ASP A 63 -8.63 -14.26 -7.16
N TYR A 64 -8.84 -14.67 -5.91
CA TYR A 64 -10.13 -14.55 -5.23
C TYR A 64 -10.48 -13.08 -4.92
N GLU A 65 -9.50 -12.21 -4.68
CA GLU A 65 -9.72 -10.78 -4.46
C GLU A 65 -10.14 -10.10 -5.77
N LEU A 66 -9.52 -10.48 -6.88
CA LEU A 66 -9.89 -10.02 -8.22
C LEU A 66 -11.33 -10.42 -8.57
N ALA A 67 -11.67 -11.70 -8.34
CA ALA A 67 -13.01 -12.20 -8.60
C ALA A 67 -14.07 -11.46 -7.78
N ASN A 68 -13.83 -11.29 -6.48
CA ASN A 68 -14.74 -10.58 -5.58
C ASN A 68 -14.85 -9.08 -5.94
N ALA A 69 -13.74 -8.44 -6.26
CA ALA A 69 -13.75 -7.03 -6.65
C ALA A 69 -14.54 -6.82 -7.94
N ALA A 70 -14.36 -7.69 -8.94
CA ALA A 70 -15.12 -7.63 -10.18
C ALA A 70 -16.63 -7.86 -9.96
N GLU A 71 -17.01 -8.83 -9.11
CA GLU A 71 -18.41 -9.11 -8.77
C GLU A 71 -19.07 -7.92 -8.07
N LEU A 72 -18.33 -7.25 -7.16
CA LEU A 72 -18.84 -6.13 -6.38
C LEU A 72 -18.69 -4.78 -7.07
N GLY A 73 -18.04 -4.71 -8.23
CA GLY A 73 -17.76 -3.45 -8.94
C GLY A 73 -16.77 -2.55 -8.19
N ILE A 74 -15.82 -3.13 -7.46
CA ILE A 74 -14.82 -2.43 -6.66
C ILE A 74 -13.50 -2.35 -7.44
N CYS A 75 -12.87 -1.19 -7.43
CA CYS A 75 -11.48 -1.00 -7.86
C CYS A 75 -10.53 -1.29 -6.69
N LEU A 76 -9.60 -2.22 -6.87
CA LEU A 76 -8.54 -2.49 -5.91
C LEU A 76 -7.24 -1.86 -6.40
N ILE A 77 -6.62 -1.08 -5.52
CA ILE A 77 -5.28 -0.51 -5.72
C ILE A 77 -4.34 -1.13 -4.68
N TYR A 78 -3.28 -1.75 -5.16
CA TYR A 78 -2.27 -2.42 -4.32
C TYR A 78 -0.93 -1.70 -4.40
N PRO A 79 -0.65 -0.71 -3.54
CA PRO A 79 0.66 -0.09 -3.45
C PRO A 79 1.67 -1.07 -2.83
N THR A 80 2.83 -1.20 -3.46
CA THR A 80 3.97 -1.94 -2.92
C THR A 80 4.77 -1.03 -2.00
N ARG A 81 4.83 -1.37 -0.71
CA ARG A 81 5.53 -0.53 0.30
C ARG A 81 7.01 -0.32 -0.03
N PRO A 82 7.60 0.82 0.43
CA PRO A 82 9.00 1.12 0.19
C PRO A 82 9.95 -0.02 0.57
N GLY A 83 10.84 -0.40 -0.36
CA GLY A 83 11.82 -1.45 -0.20
C GLY A 83 11.34 -2.85 -0.56
N TYR A 84 10.10 -3.02 -1.01
CA TYR A 84 9.57 -4.26 -1.58
C TYR A 84 9.48 -4.15 -3.09
N ALA A 85 9.63 -5.27 -3.80
CA ALA A 85 9.64 -5.39 -5.26
C ALA A 85 10.41 -4.22 -5.92
N SER A 86 9.79 -3.47 -6.83
CA SER A 86 10.43 -2.33 -7.52
C SER A 86 10.23 -0.97 -6.83
N SER A 87 9.54 -0.93 -5.68
CA SER A 87 9.42 0.31 -4.92
C SER A 87 10.75 0.72 -4.29
N SER A 88 11.09 2.00 -4.45
CA SER A 88 12.32 2.57 -3.89
C SER A 88 12.39 2.39 -2.38
N ARG A 89 13.59 2.14 -1.84
CA ARG A 89 13.80 2.16 -0.38
C ARG A 89 13.54 3.56 0.17
N HIS A 90 13.01 3.60 1.39
CA HIS A 90 12.83 4.83 2.17
C HIS A 90 13.49 4.64 3.54
N PRO A 91 14.80 4.91 3.67
CA PRO A 91 15.51 4.74 4.93
C PRO A 91 14.87 5.58 6.03
N GLY A 92 14.71 4.98 7.22
CA GLY A 92 14.11 5.67 8.37
C GLY A 92 12.59 5.84 8.28
N ARG A 93 11.91 5.20 7.30
CA ARG A 93 10.45 5.25 7.21
C ARG A 93 9.79 4.73 8.48
N SER A 94 8.68 5.34 8.84
CA SER A 94 7.74 4.84 9.84
C SER A 94 6.49 4.24 9.16
N VAL A 95 5.63 3.59 9.95
CA VAL A 95 4.29 3.19 9.49
C VAL A 95 3.52 4.40 8.96
N ALA A 96 3.57 5.52 9.67
CA ALA A 96 2.88 6.76 9.32
C ALA A 96 3.34 7.37 7.98
N SER A 97 4.62 7.21 7.62
CA SER A 97 5.17 7.81 6.39
C SER A 97 4.53 7.26 5.10
N VAL A 98 3.95 6.04 5.15
CA VAL A 98 3.24 5.45 4.01
C VAL A 98 2.01 6.27 3.62
N ALA A 99 1.37 6.96 4.56
CA ALA A 99 0.22 7.81 4.24
C ALA A 99 0.53 8.91 3.21
N ASN A 100 1.76 9.45 3.21
CA ASN A 100 2.17 10.43 2.20
C ASN A 100 2.28 9.80 0.81
N ASP A 101 2.86 8.60 0.71
CA ASP A 101 2.97 7.86 -0.54
C ASP A 101 1.57 7.55 -1.10
N ILE A 102 0.64 7.13 -0.23
CA ILE A 102 -0.75 6.88 -0.61
C ILE A 102 -1.46 8.16 -1.03
N LYS A 103 -1.23 9.28 -0.34
CA LYS A 103 -1.80 10.56 -0.76
C LYS A 103 -1.39 10.92 -2.19
N GLU A 104 -0.10 10.83 -2.51
CA GLU A 104 0.41 11.11 -3.85
C GLU A 104 -0.17 10.13 -4.89
N LEU A 105 -0.33 8.86 -4.54
CA LEU A 105 -0.96 7.86 -5.41
C LEU A 105 -2.44 8.19 -5.69
N LEU A 106 -3.21 8.54 -4.65
CA LEU A 106 -4.61 8.95 -4.80
C LEU A 106 -4.73 10.21 -5.66
N ASP A 107 -3.82 11.18 -5.51
CA ASP A 107 -3.79 12.39 -6.31
C ASP A 107 -3.45 12.09 -7.77
N HIS A 108 -2.49 11.20 -8.02
CA HIS A 108 -2.11 10.75 -9.36
C HIS A 108 -3.23 10.03 -10.10
N LEU A 109 -3.98 9.20 -9.38
CA LEU A 109 -5.10 8.43 -9.94
C LEU A 109 -6.44 9.22 -9.94
N GLU A 110 -6.42 10.48 -9.50
CA GLU A 110 -7.60 11.34 -9.36
C GLU A 110 -8.70 10.74 -8.47
N ILE A 111 -8.32 9.87 -7.51
CA ILE A 111 -9.23 9.22 -6.57
C ILE A 111 -9.47 10.16 -5.40
N THR A 112 -10.67 10.70 -5.27
CA THR A 112 -11.02 11.66 -4.21
C THR A 112 -11.29 11.00 -2.87
N ARG A 113 -11.86 9.80 -2.85
CA ARG A 113 -12.21 9.04 -1.64
C ARG A 113 -12.04 7.55 -1.87
N CYS A 114 -11.60 6.84 -0.83
CA CYS A 114 -11.42 5.40 -0.86
C CYS A 114 -11.66 4.78 0.52
N ALA A 115 -11.86 3.47 0.57
CA ALA A 115 -11.61 2.68 1.77
C ALA A 115 -10.16 2.21 1.79
N SER A 116 -9.69 1.72 2.93
CA SER A 116 -8.36 1.13 3.07
C SER A 116 -8.44 -0.15 3.90
N TYR A 117 -7.76 -1.21 3.48
CA TYR A 117 -7.55 -2.36 4.35
C TYR A 117 -6.10 -2.83 4.30
N GLY A 118 -5.71 -3.58 5.32
CA GLY A 118 -4.41 -4.23 5.36
C GLY A 118 -4.44 -5.51 6.15
N THR A 119 -3.74 -6.52 5.64
CA THR A 119 -3.61 -7.82 6.29
C THR A 119 -2.25 -7.93 6.97
N SER A 120 -2.20 -8.53 8.16
CA SER A 120 -0.97 -8.78 8.92
C SER A 120 -0.13 -7.48 9.04
N GLY A 121 1.10 -7.46 8.53
CA GLY A 121 1.97 -6.28 8.49
C GLY A 121 1.42 -5.10 7.68
N GLY A 122 0.36 -5.28 6.89
CA GLY A 122 -0.36 -4.21 6.20
C GLY A 122 -1.37 -3.46 7.09
N GLY A 123 -1.88 -4.12 8.13
CA GLY A 123 -2.91 -3.56 9.02
C GLY A 123 -2.54 -2.19 9.62
N PRO A 124 -1.37 -2.03 10.25
CA PRO A 124 -0.91 -0.73 10.78
C PRO A 124 -0.85 0.37 9.72
N HIS A 125 -0.49 0.04 8.48
CA HIS A 125 -0.42 1.00 7.38
C HIS A 125 -1.81 1.47 6.94
N ALA A 126 -2.79 0.57 6.90
CA ALA A 126 -4.18 0.93 6.63
C ALA A 126 -4.74 1.87 7.72
N LEU A 127 -4.47 1.55 9.00
CA LEU A 127 -4.86 2.41 10.13
C LEU A 127 -4.20 3.80 10.05
N ALA A 128 -2.92 3.85 9.68
CA ALA A 128 -2.20 5.12 9.51
C ALA A 128 -2.81 5.96 8.38
N CYS A 129 -3.21 5.35 7.26
CA CYS A 129 -3.91 6.06 6.18
C CYS A 129 -5.25 6.63 6.66
N GLY A 130 -6.05 5.87 7.42
CA GLY A 130 -7.30 6.38 7.98
C GLY A 130 -7.11 7.54 8.96
N ALA A 131 -6.07 7.47 9.79
CA ALA A 131 -5.77 8.51 10.77
C ALA A 131 -5.20 9.81 10.14
N LEU A 132 -4.37 9.69 9.10
CA LEU A 132 -3.62 10.80 8.53
C LEU A 132 -4.24 11.38 7.25
N LEU A 133 -5.19 10.66 6.64
CA LEU A 133 -5.92 11.08 5.45
C LEU A 133 -7.44 11.05 5.67
N PRO A 134 -7.97 11.68 6.74
CA PRO A 134 -9.38 11.53 7.14
C PRO A 134 -10.36 12.07 6.07
N ASP A 135 -9.92 13.01 5.24
CA ASP A 135 -10.73 13.55 4.14
C ASP A 135 -10.76 12.65 2.89
N ARG A 136 -9.87 11.66 2.82
CA ARG A 136 -9.69 10.76 1.67
C ARG A 136 -10.08 9.31 2.00
N VAL A 137 -9.76 8.82 3.20
CA VAL A 137 -10.01 7.44 3.63
C VAL A 137 -11.23 7.39 4.51
N VAL A 138 -12.33 6.86 3.98
CA VAL A 138 -13.66 6.89 4.62
C VAL A 138 -13.96 5.69 5.50
N ALA A 139 -13.23 4.59 5.31
CA ALA A 139 -13.36 3.37 6.11
C ALA A 139 -12.01 2.64 6.16
N VAL A 140 -11.75 1.95 7.26
CA VAL A 140 -10.52 1.19 7.44
C VAL A 140 -10.82 -0.19 8.01
N ALA A 141 -10.13 -1.23 7.50
CA ALA A 141 -10.10 -2.55 8.09
C ALA A 141 -8.65 -3.01 8.32
N SER A 142 -8.36 -3.48 9.53
CA SER A 142 -7.11 -4.16 9.88
C SER A 142 -7.43 -5.64 10.12
N ILE A 143 -6.93 -6.51 9.25
CA ILE A 143 -7.22 -7.95 9.27
C ILE A 143 -5.99 -8.66 9.83
N SER A 144 -6.13 -9.24 11.03
CA SER A 144 -5.00 -9.88 11.74
C SER A 144 -3.76 -8.97 11.78
N GLY A 145 -3.99 -7.65 11.98
CA GLY A 145 -2.92 -6.64 11.94
C GLY A 145 -1.98 -6.75 13.13
N VAL A 146 -0.71 -6.45 12.88
CA VAL A 146 0.32 -6.41 13.93
C VAL A 146 0.05 -5.25 14.87
N GLY A 147 0.10 -5.50 16.19
CA GLY A 147 -0.03 -4.48 17.23
C GLY A 147 1.13 -3.49 17.25
N ALA A 148 0.97 -2.38 17.96
CA ALA A 148 2.01 -1.37 18.10
C ALA A 148 3.08 -1.84 19.10
N TYR A 149 4.27 -2.16 18.59
CA TYR A 149 5.41 -2.52 19.45
C TYR A 149 5.91 -1.32 20.26
N GLY A 150 6.23 -1.57 21.55
CA GLY A 150 6.84 -0.59 22.44
C GLY A 150 5.86 0.41 23.06
N GLN A 151 4.59 0.05 23.14
CA GLN A 151 3.59 0.78 23.92
C GLN A 151 3.58 0.28 25.37
N ASP A 152 3.44 1.18 26.34
CA ASP A 152 3.50 0.84 27.78
C ASP A 152 2.28 0.01 28.24
N ASP A 153 1.16 0.10 27.52
CA ASP A 153 -0.10 -0.58 27.79
C ASP A 153 -0.32 -1.87 26.98
N LEU A 154 0.67 -2.28 26.20
CA LEU A 154 0.61 -3.48 25.37
C LEU A 154 1.84 -4.38 25.60
N ASP A 155 1.64 -5.55 26.19
CA ASP A 155 2.62 -6.63 26.09
C ASP A 155 2.54 -7.22 24.67
N PHE A 156 3.48 -6.81 23.81
CA PHE A 156 3.45 -7.14 22.38
C PHE A 156 3.49 -8.64 22.09
N LEU A 157 4.09 -9.43 22.96
CA LEU A 157 4.26 -10.88 22.78
C LEU A 157 3.19 -11.71 23.51
N GLU A 158 2.42 -11.09 24.40
CA GLU A 158 1.40 -11.80 25.19
C GLU A 158 0.36 -12.44 24.27
N GLY A 159 0.08 -13.73 24.50
CA GLY A 159 -0.93 -14.49 23.77
C GLY A 159 -0.51 -14.94 22.37
N MET A 160 0.72 -14.66 21.93
CA MET A 160 1.24 -15.18 20.67
C MET A 160 1.57 -16.67 20.77
N GLY A 161 1.39 -17.41 19.66
CA GLY A 161 1.85 -18.79 19.52
C GLY A 161 3.37 -18.90 19.46
N GLU A 162 3.92 -20.10 19.71
CA GLU A 162 5.36 -20.36 19.81
C GLU A 162 6.15 -19.87 18.57
N ASP A 163 5.64 -20.14 17.36
CA ASP A 163 6.29 -19.69 16.11
C ASP A 163 6.44 -18.17 16.03
N ASN A 164 5.41 -17.42 16.46
CA ASN A 164 5.47 -15.96 16.50
C ASN A 164 6.39 -15.44 17.60
N LEU A 165 6.44 -16.11 18.75
CA LEU A 165 7.37 -15.75 19.83
C LEU A 165 8.82 -15.90 19.37
N ASP A 166 9.13 -16.95 18.64
CA ASP A 166 10.47 -17.19 18.09
C ASP A 166 10.81 -16.13 17.03
N GLU A 167 9.94 -15.88 16.06
CA GLU A 167 10.17 -14.91 14.98
C GLU A 167 10.32 -13.48 15.50
N PHE A 168 9.36 -13.00 16.28
CA PHE A 168 9.43 -11.64 16.84
C PHE A 168 10.52 -11.51 17.90
N GLY A 169 10.77 -12.55 18.71
CA GLY A 169 11.84 -12.57 19.67
C GLY A 169 13.21 -12.38 19.01
N LEU A 170 13.47 -13.06 17.89
CA LEU A 170 14.68 -12.87 17.10
C LEU A 170 14.76 -11.46 16.49
N ALA A 171 13.68 -10.96 15.92
CA ALA A 171 13.64 -9.62 15.33
C ALA A 171 13.93 -8.52 16.37
N LEU A 172 13.48 -8.69 17.61
CA LEU A 172 13.72 -7.75 18.70
C LEU A 172 15.15 -7.76 19.24
N GLN A 173 15.88 -8.87 19.08
CA GLN A 173 17.28 -9.00 19.49
C GLN A 173 18.26 -8.37 18.50
N LEU A 174 17.84 -8.12 17.26
CA LEU A 174 18.66 -7.56 16.19
C LEU A 174 18.74 -6.03 16.17
N LYS A 175 18.29 -5.35 17.22
CA LYS A 175 18.31 -3.89 17.34
C LYS A 175 19.61 -3.36 17.89
#